data_191e7fc90bf192b0f43662dd109ee020
#
_entry.id   191e7fc90bf192b0f43662dd109ee020
#
_cell.length_a   1.000
_cell.length_b   1.000
_cell.length_c   1.000
_cell.angle_alpha   90.00
_cell.angle_beta   90.00
_cell.angle_gamma   90.00
#
_symmetry.space_group_name_H-M   'P 1'
#
loop_
_entity.id
_entity.type
_entity.pdbx_description
1 polymer ?
#
loop_
_entity_poly.entity_id
_entity_poly.type
_entity_poly.pdbx_seq_one_letter_code
_entity_poly.pdbx_strand_id
1 'polypeptide(L)'
;VKSRAGRFAWSGPAFPAGDYSLRNMDKTRFKLILDNENREITEMDESQAYHELHPGAVYMHDGALYEVLKLDLVSRTATAKPFEGNYYTVPAGTEDIRILQTFQEKTVERTKIHFGDINVDEVISMFKKLQFHNHQNLGYVSLTQPLQKDYDTESTWIDIPEDVVRVYRSLLLPNGAGELVLNNHFEGLQNAIKNAAMMVTMTERDDINTGMSNNATVQGYVDSGSGESEGHEVVSLFIYDKYEGGLGYSEKIYELIPEVIDHAIQMVKGCSCEDGCPACVGDYTLS
;
A
#
# COMPACT_ATOMS: atom_id res chain seq x y z
N VAL A 1 2.68 35.92 -1.06
CA VAL A 1 3.32 36.34 0.20
C VAL A 1 3.75 37.78 0.07
N LYS A 2 3.31 38.67 0.98
CA LYS A 2 3.76 40.08 1.01
C LYS A 2 4.80 40.23 2.09
N SER A 3 5.92 40.91 1.77
CA SER A 3 6.96 41.25 2.73
C SER A 3 6.79 42.70 3.19
N ARG A 4 6.85 42.95 4.52
CA ARG A 4 6.91 44.27 5.10
C ARG A 4 7.96 44.22 6.24
N ALA A 5 8.98 45.06 6.15
CA ALA A 5 10.03 45.19 7.16
C ALA A 5 10.66 43.83 7.58
N GLY A 6 11.03 42.98 6.60
CA GLY A 6 11.65 41.67 6.87
C GLY A 6 10.72 40.58 7.43
N ARG A 7 9.41 40.85 7.53
CA ARG A 7 8.40 39.88 7.92
C ARG A 7 7.56 39.49 6.70
N PHE A 8 7.33 38.18 6.54
CA PHE A 8 6.45 37.66 5.50
C PHE A 8 5.06 37.44 6.07
N ALA A 9 4.04 37.82 5.32
CA ALA A 9 2.65 37.61 5.69
C ALA A 9 1.92 36.90 4.53
N TRP A 10 1.04 35.99 4.87
CA TRP A 10 0.14 35.36 3.90
C TRP A 10 -0.83 36.40 3.33
N SER A 11 -1.02 36.38 2.01
CA SER A 11 -1.90 37.32 1.30
C SER A 11 -2.98 36.63 0.45
N GLY A 12 -3.12 35.32 0.58
CA GLY A 12 -4.14 34.49 -0.09
C GLY A 12 -5.42 34.33 0.77
N PRO A 13 -6.27 33.36 0.43
CA PRO A 13 -7.48 33.00 1.21
C PRO A 13 -7.20 32.72 2.68
N ALA A 14 -8.23 32.64 3.50
CA ALA A 14 -8.12 32.73 4.95
C ALA A 14 -7.29 31.63 5.65
N PHE A 15 -7.07 30.48 5.02
CA PHE A 15 -6.35 29.37 5.64
C PHE A 15 -5.38 28.68 4.67
N PRO A 16 -4.10 29.10 4.65
CA PRO A 16 -3.13 28.55 3.70
C PRO A 16 -2.77 27.08 3.94
N ALA A 17 -2.96 26.55 5.15
CA ALA A 17 -2.59 25.18 5.46
C ALA A 17 -3.47 24.14 4.73
N GLY A 18 -4.68 24.51 4.28
CA GLY A 18 -5.51 23.66 3.44
C GLY A 18 -5.00 23.52 2.00
N ASP A 19 -4.22 24.52 1.52
CA ASP A 19 -3.69 24.54 0.16
C ASP A 19 -2.25 23.99 0.08
N TYR A 20 -1.61 23.75 1.21
CA TYR A 20 -0.22 23.30 1.32
C TYR A 20 -0.12 22.18 2.35
N SER A 21 -0.38 20.96 1.91
CA SER A 21 -0.05 19.77 2.70
C SER A 21 1.42 19.43 2.49
N LEU A 22 2.15 19.17 3.56
CA LEU A 22 3.52 18.64 3.47
C LEU A 22 3.54 17.15 3.10
N ARG A 23 2.41 16.46 3.20
CA ARG A 23 2.27 15.02 2.98
C ARG A 23 1.46 14.67 1.74
N ASN A 24 0.62 15.58 1.26
CA ASN A 24 -0.32 15.29 0.19
C ASN A 24 -0.08 16.23 -0.98
N MET A 25 0.60 15.75 -2.00
CA MET A 25 0.82 16.43 -3.27
C MET A 25 -0.36 16.23 -4.24
N ASP A 26 -1.24 15.28 -3.96
CA ASP A 26 -2.44 15.05 -4.76
C ASP A 26 -3.46 16.18 -4.54
N LYS A 27 -3.69 16.95 -5.60
CA LYS A 27 -4.66 18.03 -5.62
C LYS A 27 -6.11 17.55 -5.78
N THR A 28 -6.26 16.25 -6.01
CA THR A 28 -7.56 15.61 -6.25
C THR A 28 -8.21 15.29 -4.92
N ARG A 29 -9.26 16.02 -4.57
CA ARG A 29 -10.02 15.81 -3.34
C ARG A 29 -11.39 15.24 -3.63
N PHE A 30 -11.76 14.22 -2.84
CA PHE A 30 -13.07 13.60 -2.85
C PHE A 30 -13.82 13.98 -1.59
N LYS A 31 -15.11 14.30 -1.73
CA LYS A 31 -15.99 14.65 -0.62
C LYS A 31 -16.96 13.53 -0.33
N LEU A 32 -17.13 13.20 0.94
CA LEU A 32 -18.19 12.31 1.40
C LEU A 32 -19.38 13.15 1.90
N ILE A 33 -20.54 12.95 1.30
CA ILE A 33 -21.76 13.72 1.60
C ILE A 33 -22.84 12.77 2.12
N LEU A 34 -23.55 13.19 3.17
CA LEU A 34 -24.71 12.48 3.67
C LEU A 34 -25.90 12.74 2.73
N ASP A 35 -26.44 11.66 2.14
CA ASP A 35 -27.40 11.70 1.03
C ASP A 35 -28.68 12.50 1.36
N ASN A 36 -29.25 12.31 2.55
CA ASN A 36 -30.51 12.95 2.93
C ASN A 36 -30.39 14.42 3.35
N GLU A 37 -29.20 14.87 3.76
CA GLU A 37 -28.98 16.19 4.36
C GLU A 37 -28.12 17.09 3.48
N ASN A 38 -27.52 16.54 2.42
CA ASN A 38 -26.49 17.19 1.60
C ASN A 38 -25.36 17.82 2.44
N ARG A 39 -25.04 17.17 3.59
CA ARG A 39 -24.04 17.61 4.55
C ARG A 39 -22.74 16.91 4.28
N GLU A 40 -21.67 17.67 4.12
CA GLU A 40 -20.31 17.13 4.00
C GLU A 40 -19.90 16.49 5.34
N ILE A 41 -19.44 15.22 5.27
CA ILE A 41 -18.93 14.47 6.40
C ILE A 41 -17.42 14.65 6.51
N THR A 42 -16.71 14.45 5.39
CA THR A 42 -15.25 14.57 5.33
C THR A 42 -14.79 14.79 3.89
N GLU A 43 -13.51 15.13 3.77
CA GLU A 43 -12.80 15.26 2.50
C GLU A 43 -11.47 14.49 2.58
N MET A 44 -11.11 13.74 1.52
CA MET A 44 -9.89 12.95 1.46
C MET A 44 -9.29 12.93 0.05
N ASP A 45 -8.07 12.45 -0.10
CA ASP A 45 -7.43 12.29 -1.39
C ASP A 45 -7.99 11.12 -2.20
N GLU A 46 -7.56 11.00 -3.46
CA GLU A 46 -8.07 9.99 -4.38
C GLU A 46 -7.74 8.56 -3.93
N SER A 47 -6.51 8.31 -3.47
CA SER A 47 -6.10 6.99 -3.02
C SER A 47 -6.94 6.53 -1.83
N GLN A 48 -7.08 7.39 -0.83
CA GLN A 48 -7.90 7.12 0.34
C GLN A 48 -9.38 6.94 -0.06
N ALA A 49 -9.90 7.76 -0.99
CA ALA A 49 -11.28 7.65 -1.45
C ALA A 49 -11.56 6.31 -2.15
N TYR A 50 -10.61 5.80 -2.94
CA TYR A 50 -10.78 4.49 -3.59
C TYR A 50 -10.81 3.34 -2.58
N HIS A 51 -10.03 3.45 -1.51
CA HIS A 51 -9.99 2.45 -0.44
C HIS A 51 -11.18 2.53 0.52
N GLU A 52 -11.63 3.73 0.85
CA GLU A 52 -12.60 3.95 1.93
C GLU A 52 -13.99 4.34 1.44
N LEU A 53 -14.13 4.90 0.23
CA LEU A 53 -15.40 5.42 -0.31
C LEU A 53 -15.91 4.67 -1.54
N HIS A 54 -15.41 3.46 -1.81
CA HIS A 54 -16.00 2.63 -2.88
C HIS A 54 -17.46 2.29 -2.57
N PRO A 55 -18.31 2.07 -3.58
CA PRO A 55 -19.71 1.68 -3.36
C PRO A 55 -19.82 0.43 -2.47
N GLY A 56 -20.60 0.50 -1.41
CA GLY A 56 -20.78 -0.55 -0.42
C GLY A 56 -19.73 -0.55 0.71
N ALA A 57 -18.76 0.37 0.70
CA ALA A 57 -17.85 0.57 1.82
C ALA A 57 -18.59 0.97 3.09
N VAL A 58 -18.09 0.54 4.24
CA VAL A 58 -18.53 1.01 5.55
C VAL A 58 -17.43 1.91 6.11
N TYR A 59 -17.68 3.20 6.06
CA TYR A 59 -16.76 4.24 6.51
C TYR A 59 -17.09 4.67 7.95
N MET A 60 -16.07 4.84 8.77
CA MET A 60 -16.23 5.31 10.14
C MET A 60 -15.73 6.74 10.29
N HIS A 61 -16.58 7.62 10.80
CA HIS A 61 -16.23 9.01 11.10
C HIS A 61 -16.82 9.43 12.42
N ASP A 62 -16.01 9.99 13.32
CA ASP A 62 -16.40 10.45 14.66
C ASP A 62 -17.23 9.42 15.46
N GLY A 63 -16.89 8.14 15.32
CA GLY A 63 -17.57 7.04 16.02
C GLY A 63 -18.91 6.62 15.40
N ALA A 64 -19.34 7.25 14.32
CA ALA A 64 -20.52 6.85 13.54
C ALA A 64 -20.09 6.07 12.28
N LEU A 65 -20.93 5.12 11.88
CA LEU A 65 -20.70 4.33 10.67
C LEU A 65 -21.62 4.81 9.53
N TYR A 66 -21.07 4.80 8.32
CA TYR A 66 -21.77 5.22 7.11
C TYR A 66 -21.53 4.20 6.01
N GLU A 67 -22.61 3.75 5.36
CA GLU A 67 -22.53 2.92 4.15
C GLU A 67 -22.48 3.82 2.92
N VAL A 68 -21.42 3.69 2.12
CA VAL A 68 -21.25 4.43 0.87
C VAL A 68 -22.19 3.85 -0.20
N LEU A 69 -23.04 4.70 -0.75
CA LEU A 69 -24.04 4.33 -1.77
C LEU A 69 -23.47 4.44 -3.17
N LYS A 70 -22.72 5.52 -3.42
CA LYS A 70 -22.18 5.84 -4.74
C LYS A 70 -20.86 6.61 -4.57
N LEU A 71 -19.91 6.35 -5.47
CA LEU A 71 -18.73 7.16 -5.70
C LEU A 71 -18.78 7.68 -7.14
N ASP A 72 -18.79 9.00 -7.30
CA ASP A 72 -18.78 9.68 -8.59
C ASP A 72 -17.40 10.28 -8.83
N LEU A 73 -16.65 9.67 -9.75
CA LEU A 73 -15.27 10.06 -10.05
C LEU A 73 -15.18 11.41 -10.79
N VAL A 74 -16.23 11.78 -11.53
CA VAL A 74 -16.24 13.03 -12.30
C VAL A 74 -16.48 14.22 -11.40
N SER A 75 -17.51 14.14 -10.53
CA SER A 75 -17.82 15.18 -9.55
C SER A 75 -16.94 15.08 -8.29
N ARG A 76 -16.15 13.99 -8.15
CA ARG A 76 -15.32 13.70 -6.98
C ARG A 76 -16.11 13.70 -5.68
N THR A 77 -17.26 13.05 -5.72
CA THR A 77 -18.21 13.06 -4.61
C THR A 77 -18.70 11.64 -4.33
N ALA A 78 -18.62 11.22 -3.09
CA ALA A 78 -19.28 10.03 -2.59
C ALA A 78 -20.52 10.41 -1.79
N THR A 79 -21.58 9.62 -1.93
CA THR A 79 -22.78 9.76 -1.09
C THR A 79 -22.91 8.57 -0.16
N ALA A 80 -23.31 8.81 1.07
CA ALA A 80 -23.46 7.78 2.10
C ALA A 80 -24.74 7.98 2.91
N LYS A 81 -25.16 6.91 3.59
CA LYS A 81 -26.22 6.90 4.58
C LYS A 81 -25.72 6.37 5.91
N PRO A 82 -26.35 6.70 7.05
CA PRO A 82 -26.03 6.07 8.32
C PRO A 82 -26.13 4.54 8.24
N PHE A 83 -25.24 3.84 8.95
CA PHE A 83 -25.15 2.40 8.97
C PHE A 83 -25.13 1.86 10.41
N GLU A 84 -25.95 0.86 10.69
CA GLU A 84 -26.09 0.22 12.02
C GLU A 84 -25.68 -1.25 12.02
N GLY A 85 -24.87 -1.67 11.05
CA GLY A 85 -24.42 -3.06 10.95
C GLY A 85 -23.25 -3.36 11.90
N ASN A 86 -22.89 -4.65 11.99
CA ASN A 86 -21.83 -5.15 12.85
C ASN A 86 -20.57 -5.60 12.09
N TYR A 87 -20.36 -5.07 10.90
CA TYR A 87 -19.21 -5.38 10.07
C TYR A 87 -18.56 -4.10 9.50
N TYR A 88 -17.31 -4.22 9.12
CA TYR A 88 -16.58 -3.24 8.33
C TYR A 88 -16.11 -3.85 7.00
N THR A 89 -15.63 -3.03 6.10
CA THR A 89 -15.20 -3.45 4.77
C THR A 89 -13.72 -3.21 4.58
N VAL A 90 -13.07 -4.09 3.84
CA VAL A 90 -11.67 -3.96 3.44
C VAL A 90 -11.61 -4.15 1.93
N PRO A 91 -11.08 -3.17 1.18
CA PRO A 91 -10.93 -3.30 -0.26
C PRO A 91 -9.99 -4.45 -0.60
N ALA A 92 -10.20 -5.05 -1.75
CA ALA A 92 -9.38 -6.11 -2.30
C ALA A 92 -9.29 -5.98 -3.82
N GLY A 93 -8.17 -6.38 -4.36
CA GLY A 93 -7.90 -6.26 -5.78
C GLY A 93 -6.53 -6.79 -6.14
N THR A 94 -5.93 -6.23 -7.16
CA THR A 94 -4.60 -6.58 -7.65
C THR A 94 -3.71 -5.34 -7.67
N GLU A 95 -2.43 -5.56 -7.43
CA GLU A 95 -1.39 -4.56 -7.55
C GLU A 95 -0.32 -5.11 -8.49
N ASP A 96 0.02 -4.35 -9.52
CA ASP A 96 1.12 -4.65 -10.43
C ASP A 96 2.21 -3.59 -10.27
N ILE A 97 3.44 -4.04 -10.02
CA ILE A 97 4.59 -3.17 -9.82
C ILE A 97 5.58 -3.38 -10.96
N ARG A 98 5.93 -2.29 -11.66
CA ARG A 98 6.89 -2.28 -12.75
C ARG A 98 8.07 -1.38 -12.42
N ILE A 99 9.29 -1.91 -12.52
CA ILE A 99 10.51 -1.12 -12.35
C ILE A 99 10.69 -0.24 -13.59
N LEU A 100 10.74 1.07 -13.37
CA LEU A 100 11.00 2.06 -14.43
C LEU A 100 12.49 2.34 -14.57
N GLN A 101 13.16 2.59 -13.44
CA GLN A 101 14.58 2.92 -13.42
C GLN A 101 15.21 2.51 -12.08
N THR A 102 16.39 1.90 -12.14
CA THR A 102 17.23 1.63 -10.96
C THR A 102 18.31 2.72 -10.85
N PHE A 103 18.33 3.41 -9.72
CA PHE A 103 19.32 4.47 -9.45
C PHE A 103 20.55 3.93 -8.71
N GLN A 104 20.31 3.05 -7.73
CA GLN A 104 21.33 2.48 -6.87
C GLN A 104 21.11 0.99 -6.66
N GLU A 105 22.22 0.25 -6.53
CA GLU A 105 22.24 -1.16 -6.16
C GLU A 105 23.32 -1.39 -5.12
N LYS A 106 23.05 -2.21 -4.12
CA LYS A 106 24.04 -2.73 -3.18
C LYS A 106 23.75 -4.17 -2.84
N THR A 107 24.77 -4.89 -2.38
CA THR A 107 24.61 -6.25 -1.88
C THR A 107 24.81 -6.26 -0.37
N VAL A 108 23.83 -6.83 0.34
CA VAL A 108 23.90 -7.08 1.77
C VAL A 108 23.88 -8.59 1.96
N GLU A 109 25.00 -9.12 2.47
CA GLU A 109 25.26 -10.57 2.52
C GLU A 109 25.14 -11.22 1.12
N ARG A 110 24.05 -11.92 0.84
CA ARG A 110 23.78 -12.58 -0.46
C ARG A 110 22.55 -12.04 -1.17
N THR A 111 21.99 -10.96 -0.67
CA THR A 111 20.75 -10.34 -1.17
C THR A 111 21.08 -9.04 -1.87
N LYS A 112 20.55 -8.84 -3.05
CA LYS A 112 20.63 -7.57 -3.76
C LYS A 112 19.51 -6.66 -3.29
N ILE A 113 19.86 -5.41 -3.11
CA ILE A 113 18.97 -4.35 -2.68
C ILE A 113 19.11 -3.20 -3.64
N HIS A 114 18.00 -2.68 -4.11
CA HIS A 114 17.93 -1.65 -5.12
C HIS A 114 17.14 -0.46 -4.62
N PHE A 115 17.40 0.70 -5.24
CA PHE A 115 16.60 1.92 -5.09
C PHE A 115 16.37 2.53 -6.46
N GLY A 116 15.16 3.02 -6.72
CA GLY A 116 14.82 3.66 -7.98
C GLY A 116 13.33 3.96 -8.13
N ASP A 117 12.94 4.27 -9.35
CA ASP A 117 11.55 4.55 -9.70
C ASP A 117 10.81 3.28 -10.12
N ILE A 118 9.57 3.20 -9.69
CA ILE A 118 8.61 2.17 -10.06
C ILE A 118 7.30 2.81 -10.52
N ASN A 119 6.55 2.07 -11.33
CA ASN A 119 5.15 2.34 -11.59
C ASN A 119 4.31 1.34 -10.80
N VAL A 120 3.28 1.82 -10.13
CA VAL A 120 2.31 1.03 -9.37
C VAL A 120 0.95 1.17 -10.02
N ASP A 121 0.39 0.06 -10.49
CA ASP A 121 -0.98 -0.04 -11.03
C ASP A 121 -1.85 -0.83 -10.03
N GLU A 122 -2.63 -0.12 -9.24
CA GLU A 122 -3.53 -0.68 -8.24
C GLU A 122 -4.95 -0.72 -8.78
N VAL A 123 -5.58 -1.90 -8.72
CA VAL A 123 -6.97 -2.10 -9.16
C VAL A 123 -7.79 -2.69 -8.02
N ILE A 124 -8.67 -1.90 -7.45
CA ILE A 124 -9.65 -2.35 -6.45
C ILE A 124 -10.88 -2.86 -7.19
N SER A 125 -11.10 -4.16 -7.19
CA SER A 125 -12.19 -4.83 -7.93
C SER A 125 -13.28 -5.39 -7.05
N MET A 126 -13.02 -5.55 -5.75
CA MET A 126 -13.94 -6.11 -4.78
C MET A 126 -13.62 -5.60 -3.37
N PHE A 127 -14.45 -5.96 -2.42
CA PHE A 127 -14.16 -5.78 -1.00
C PHE A 127 -14.63 -6.98 -0.20
N LYS A 128 -13.98 -7.26 0.91
CA LYS A 128 -14.41 -8.25 1.91
C LYS A 128 -15.14 -7.56 3.06
N LYS A 129 -16.14 -8.27 3.62
CA LYS A 129 -16.86 -7.84 4.82
C LYS A 129 -16.31 -8.59 6.01
N LEU A 130 -15.86 -7.89 7.03
CA LEU A 130 -15.29 -8.47 8.25
C LEU A 130 -16.12 -8.06 9.45
N GLN A 131 -16.45 -9.01 10.31
CA GLN A 131 -17.21 -8.74 11.53
C GLN A 131 -16.35 -8.00 12.55
N PHE A 132 -16.90 -7.02 13.27
CA PHE A 132 -16.13 -6.18 14.18
C PHE A 132 -15.46 -6.94 15.34
N HIS A 133 -16.10 -7.95 15.91
CA HIS A 133 -15.60 -8.57 17.13
C HIS A 133 -14.52 -9.63 16.94
N ASN A 134 -14.63 -10.42 15.90
CA ASN A 134 -13.81 -11.60 15.66
C ASN A 134 -13.14 -11.58 14.30
N HIS A 135 -13.32 -10.49 13.55
CA HIS A 135 -12.80 -10.31 12.19
C HIS A 135 -13.20 -11.42 11.20
N GLN A 136 -14.28 -12.17 11.53
CA GLN A 136 -14.76 -13.24 10.67
C GLN A 136 -15.11 -12.70 9.29
N ASN A 137 -14.59 -13.34 8.25
CA ASN A 137 -14.91 -13.01 6.88
C ASN A 137 -16.36 -13.42 6.57
N LEU A 138 -17.21 -12.45 6.26
CA LEU A 138 -18.61 -12.63 5.91
C LEU A 138 -18.83 -12.78 4.40
N GLY A 139 -17.75 -12.72 3.61
CA GLY A 139 -17.78 -12.87 2.17
C GLY A 139 -17.20 -11.67 1.42
N TYR A 140 -17.07 -11.86 0.11
CA TYR A 140 -16.56 -10.87 -0.84
C TYR A 140 -17.69 -10.32 -1.68
N VAL A 141 -17.58 -9.05 -2.02
CA VAL A 141 -18.52 -8.36 -2.91
C VAL A 141 -17.73 -7.68 -4.03
N SER A 142 -18.01 -8.04 -5.27
CA SER A 142 -17.38 -7.40 -6.43
C SER A 142 -17.95 -6.01 -6.66
N LEU A 143 -17.07 -5.06 -7.00
CA LEU A 143 -17.48 -3.74 -7.47
C LEU A 143 -18.04 -3.85 -8.89
N THR A 144 -19.09 -3.11 -9.18
CA THR A 144 -19.66 -3.03 -10.54
C THR A 144 -18.68 -2.42 -11.52
N GLN A 145 -17.87 -1.47 -11.04
CA GLN A 145 -16.79 -0.83 -11.79
C GLN A 145 -15.55 -0.85 -10.90
N PRO A 146 -14.47 -1.49 -11.34
CA PRO A 146 -13.19 -1.43 -10.63
C PRO A 146 -12.69 0.02 -10.52
N LEU A 147 -12.02 0.31 -9.42
CA LEU A 147 -11.32 1.58 -9.22
C LEU A 147 -9.83 1.33 -9.47
N GLN A 148 -9.24 2.07 -10.38
CA GLN A 148 -7.86 1.92 -10.78
C GLN A 148 -7.09 3.20 -10.52
N LYS A 149 -5.90 3.05 -9.95
CA LYS A 149 -4.92 4.10 -9.77
C LYS A 149 -3.58 3.65 -10.30
N ASP A 150 -3.05 4.39 -11.26
CA ASP A 150 -1.74 4.19 -11.87
C ASP A 150 -0.88 5.42 -11.53
N TYR A 151 0.29 5.20 -10.93
CA TYR A 151 1.20 6.29 -10.56
C TYR A 151 2.65 5.83 -10.48
N ASP A 152 3.56 6.76 -10.76
CA ASP A 152 5.00 6.55 -10.64
C ASP A 152 5.45 7.03 -9.25
N THR A 153 6.33 6.25 -8.60
CA THR A 153 6.85 6.59 -7.28
C THR A 153 8.24 6.02 -7.05
N GLU A 154 8.88 6.43 -5.96
CA GLU A 154 10.15 5.88 -5.52
C GLU A 154 9.96 4.61 -4.69
N SER A 155 10.89 3.66 -4.85
CA SER A 155 10.90 2.39 -4.11
C SER A 155 12.30 1.92 -3.78
N THR A 156 12.42 1.26 -2.64
CA THR A 156 13.49 0.31 -2.35
C THR A 156 12.95 -1.09 -2.51
N TRP A 157 13.69 -1.98 -3.20
CA TRP A 157 13.29 -3.37 -3.29
C TRP A 157 14.44 -4.32 -2.99
N ILE A 158 14.05 -5.49 -2.50
CA ILE A 158 14.93 -6.55 -2.01
C ILE A 158 14.67 -7.79 -2.85
N ASP A 159 15.68 -8.28 -3.55
CA ASP A 159 15.60 -9.53 -4.27
C ASP A 159 15.66 -10.70 -3.30
N ILE A 160 14.65 -11.54 -3.31
CA ILE A 160 14.61 -12.72 -2.45
C ILE A 160 15.44 -13.82 -3.10
N PRO A 161 16.47 -14.37 -2.42
CA PRO A 161 17.31 -15.41 -2.97
C PRO A 161 16.49 -16.64 -3.43
N GLU A 162 16.83 -17.18 -4.60
CA GLU A 162 16.07 -18.27 -5.23
C GLU A 162 15.96 -19.52 -4.34
N ASP A 163 17.00 -19.82 -3.55
CA ASP A 163 16.97 -20.95 -2.62
C ASP A 163 15.94 -20.74 -1.50
N VAL A 164 15.71 -19.49 -1.06
CA VAL A 164 14.66 -19.13 -0.12
C VAL A 164 13.29 -19.31 -0.77
N VAL A 165 13.10 -18.77 -1.98
CA VAL A 165 11.85 -18.93 -2.74
C VAL A 165 11.54 -20.42 -2.96
N ARG A 166 12.56 -21.22 -3.31
CA ARG A 166 12.42 -22.66 -3.53
C ARG A 166 12.01 -23.41 -2.27
N VAL A 167 12.55 -23.05 -1.11
CA VAL A 167 12.14 -23.63 0.17
C VAL A 167 10.67 -23.34 0.44
N TYR A 168 10.24 -22.09 0.28
CA TYR A 168 8.83 -21.74 0.44
C TYR A 168 7.93 -22.49 -0.56
N ARG A 169 8.29 -22.55 -1.83
CA ARG A 169 7.56 -23.34 -2.84
C ARG A 169 7.45 -24.82 -2.47
N SER A 170 8.49 -25.40 -1.89
CA SER A 170 8.50 -26.83 -1.51
C SER A 170 7.61 -27.13 -0.29
N LEU A 171 7.43 -26.20 0.61
CA LEU A 171 6.56 -26.34 1.78
C LEU A 171 5.07 -26.29 1.42
N LEU A 172 4.73 -25.76 0.24
CA LEU A 172 3.36 -25.47 -0.18
C LEU A 172 2.75 -26.51 -1.13
N LEU A 173 3.54 -27.49 -1.58
CA LEU A 173 3.19 -28.40 -2.66
C LEU A 173 2.25 -29.60 -2.37
N PRO A 174 1.71 -29.88 -1.17
CA PRO A 174 0.79 -31.02 -1.05
C PRO A 174 -0.52 -30.86 -1.80
N ASN A 175 -0.96 -29.65 -2.15
CA ASN A 175 -2.34 -29.40 -2.61
C ASN A 175 -2.50 -28.73 -3.99
N GLY A 176 -1.46 -28.56 -4.78
CA GLY A 176 -1.58 -28.07 -6.17
C GLY A 176 -2.02 -26.62 -6.37
N ALA A 177 -2.08 -25.83 -5.29
CA ALA A 177 -2.49 -24.41 -5.31
C ALA A 177 -1.27 -23.46 -5.26
N GLY A 178 -0.19 -23.81 -5.94
CA GLY A 178 1.16 -23.25 -5.74
C GLY A 178 1.31 -21.73 -5.76
N GLU A 179 0.53 -21.02 -6.55
CA GLU A 179 0.75 -19.57 -6.74
C GLU A 179 0.03 -18.70 -5.69
N LEU A 180 -1.20 -19.02 -5.38
CA LEU A 180 -2.00 -18.28 -4.39
C LEU A 180 -1.42 -18.38 -2.96
N VAL A 181 -0.82 -19.51 -2.63
CA VAL A 181 -0.27 -19.75 -1.29
C VAL A 181 1.10 -19.09 -1.12
N LEU A 182 1.86 -18.88 -2.20
CA LEU A 182 3.14 -18.17 -2.14
C LEU A 182 2.95 -16.70 -1.75
N ASN A 183 1.98 -16.03 -2.33
CA ASN A 183 1.67 -14.64 -2.02
C ASN A 183 1.31 -14.46 -0.54
N ASN A 184 0.47 -15.33 0.02
CA ASN A 184 0.05 -15.23 1.41
C ASN A 184 1.22 -15.38 2.42
N HIS A 185 2.23 -16.20 2.10
CA HIS A 185 3.40 -16.34 2.99
C HIS A 185 4.30 -15.11 2.99
N PHE A 186 4.40 -14.42 1.85
CA PHE A 186 5.15 -13.16 1.80
C PHE A 186 4.39 -11.98 2.41
N GLU A 187 3.06 -12.06 2.59
CA GLU A 187 2.30 -11.02 3.29
C GLU A 187 2.81 -10.81 4.72
N GLY A 188 3.13 -11.90 5.43
CA GLY A 188 3.73 -11.79 6.76
C GLY A 188 5.09 -11.09 6.76
N LEU A 189 5.93 -11.40 5.76
CA LEU A 189 7.22 -10.72 5.58
C LEU A 189 7.01 -9.25 5.22
N GLN A 190 6.09 -8.94 4.31
CA GLN A 190 5.75 -7.57 3.94
C GLN A 190 5.30 -6.76 5.16
N ASN A 191 4.41 -7.31 6.00
CA ASN A 191 3.93 -6.62 7.20
C ASN A 191 5.08 -6.36 8.20
N ALA A 192 5.94 -7.35 8.43
CA ALA A 192 7.08 -7.20 9.33
C ALA A 192 8.06 -6.13 8.83
N ILE A 193 8.41 -6.15 7.57
CA ILE A 193 9.32 -5.18 6.95
C ILE A 193 8.68 -3.78 6.93
N LYS A 194 7.39 -3.66 6.57
CA LYS A 194 6.66 -2.39 6.61
C LYS A 194 6.68 -1.76 7.99
N ASN A 195 6.31 -2.53 9.02
CA ASN A 195 6.29 -2.04 10.38
C ASN A 195 7.69 -1.61 10.87
N ALA A 196 8.73 -2.38 10.53
CA ALA A 196 10.11 -2.02 10.86
C ALA A 196 10.58 -0.76 10.11
N ALA A 197 10.26 -0.64 8.82
CA ALA A 197 10.59 0.54 8.02
C ALA A 197 9.92 1.79 8.61
N MET A 198 8.65 1.70 8.98
CA MET A 198 7.92 2.80 9.63
C MET A 198 8.58 3.23 10.94
N MET A 199 9.04 2.29 11.77
CA MET A 199 9.75 2.59 13.02
C MET A 199 11.09 3.31 12.77
N VAL A 200 11.87 2.83 11.80
CA VAL A 200 13.19 3.37 11.49
C VAL A 200 13.12 4.75 10.84
N THR A 201 12.14 4.96 9.96
CA THR A 201 11.96 6.23 9.24
C THR A 201 11.01 7.21 9.93
N MET A 202 10.34 6.79 11.00
CA MET A 202 9.31 7.58 11.71
C MET A 202 8.18 8.03 10.79
N THR A 203 7.77 7.15 9.88
CA THR A 203 6.65 7.36 8.96
C THR A 203 5.35 6.81 9.52
N GLU A 204 4.22 7.27 8.97
CA GLU A 204 2.90 6.72 9.25
C GLU A 204 2.57 5.56 8.29
N ARG A 205 1.54 4.80 8.64
CA ARG A 205 1.12 3.62 7.85
C ARG A 205 0.68 3.98 6.42
N ASP A 206 0.22 5.21 6.23
CA ASP A 206 -0.26 5.71 4.94
C ASP A 206 0.82 6.42 4.12
N ASP A 207 2.02 6.59 4.66
CA ASP A 207 3.14 7.20 3.93
C ASP A 207 3.84 6.20 3.01
N ILE A 208 3.93 4.92 3.40
CA ILE A 208 4.61 3.86 2.65
C ILE A 208 3.72 2.63 2.48
N ASN A 209 3.98 1.86 1.44
CA ASN A 209 3.38 0.54 1.24
C ASN A 209 4.42 -0.51 0.88
N THR A 210 4.01 -1.78 0.87
CA THR A 210 4.84 -2.91 0.44
C THR A 210 4.08 -3.73 -0.57
N GLY A 211 4.79 -4.23 -1.57
CA GLY A 211 4.24 -5.13 -2.58
C GLY A 211 5.24 -6.20 -2.97
N MET A 212 4.75 -7.21 -3.66
CA MET A 212 5.57 -8.27 -4.24
C MET A 212 5.40 -8.27 -5.75
N SER A 213 6.50 -8.42 -6.47
CA SER A 213 6.43 -8.72 -7.91
C SER A 213 6.93 -10.13 -8.16
N ASN A 214 6.14 -10.91 -8.84
CA ASN A 214 6.57 -12.22 -9.33
C ASN A 214 7.38 -12.10 -10.61
N ASN A 215 7.29 -10.96 -11.31
CA ASN A 215 7.99 -10.66 -12.55
C ASN A 215 8.49 -9.23 -12.53
N ALA A 216 9.64 -9.00 -11.90
CA ALA A 216 10.36 -7.75 -12.06
C ALA A 216 10.94 -7.67 -13.48
N THR A 217 10.09 -7.49 -14.48
CA THR A 217 10.51 -7.20 -15.84
C THR A 217 11.04 -5.77 -15.86
N VAL A 218 12.35 -5.63 -15.79
CA VAL A 218 13.00 -4.36 -16.12
C VAL A 218 12.67 -4.06 -17.58
N GLN A 219 11.78 -3.13 -17.85
CA GLN A 219 11.57 -2.62 -19.19
C GLN A 219 12.86 -1.93 -19.63
N GLY A 220 13.63 -2.58 -20.49
CA GLY A 220 14.83 -2.00 -21.10
C GLY A 220 16.05 -2.88 -21.19
N TYR A 221 16.13 -4.00 -20.55
CA TYR A 221 17.22 -4.95 -20.75
C TYR A 221 16.80 -6.06 -21.73
N VAL A 222 16.70 -5.70 -22.99
CA VAL A 222 16.77 -6.67 -24.09
C VAL A 222 18.25 -6.83 -24.38
N ASP A 223 18.85 -7.86 -23.80
CA ASP A 223 20.12 -8.35 -24.31
C ASP A 223 19.87 -8.89 -25.73
N SER A 224 20.28 -8.12 -26.72
CA SER A 224 20.20 -8.48 -28.14
C SER A 224 21.36 -9.39 -28.50
N GLY A 225 21.41 -10.56 -27.87
CA GLY A 225 22.47 -11.53 -28.07
C GLY A 225 22.08 -12.94 -27.66
N SER A 226 21.49 -13.68 -28.61
CA SER A 226 21.53 -15.14 -28.75
C SER A 226 21.14 -16.01 -27.55
N GLY A 227 20.02 -16.71 -27.69
CA GLY A 227 19.77 -18.03 -27.11
C GLY A 227 19.02 -17.97 -25.79
N GLU A 228 17.88 -18.61 -25.77
CA GLU A 228 17.11 -19.17 -24.67
C GLU A 228 17.61 -18.78 -23.26
N SER A 229 17.24 -17.62 -22.79
CA SER A 229 17.34 -17.30 -21.38
C SER A 229 16.22 -18.09 -20.70
N GLU A 230 16.57 -19.16 -19.97
CA GLU A 230 15.77 -19.58 -18.83
C GLU A 230 15.65 -18.36 -17.91
N GLY A 231 14.56 -17.63 -18.04
CA GLY A 231 14.29 -16.46 -17.21
C GLY A 231 14.18 -16.94 -15.78
N HIS A 232 15.21 -16.75 -14.98
CA HIS A 232 15.11 -16.91 -13.55
C HIS A 232 14.16 -15.81 -13.06
N GLU A 233 12.98 -16.25 -12.66
CA GLU A 233 11.94 -15.41 -12.10
C GLU A 233 12.44 -14.88 -10.75
N VAL A 234 12.88 -13.62 -10.71
CA VAL A 234 13.31 -12.96 -9.47
C VAL A 234 12.08 -12.50 -8.71
N VAL A 235 11.89 -13.01 -7.52
CA VAL A 235 10.86 -12.54 -6.59
C VAL A 235 11.44 -11.39 -5.79
N SER A 236 10.84 -10.21 -5.90
CA SER A 236 11.30 -9.02 -5.19
C SER A 236 10.22 -8.49 -4.27
N LEU A 237 10.65 -8.04 -3.07
CA LEU A 237 9.82 -7.34 -2.11
C LEU A 237 10.08 -5.85 -2.25
N PHE A 238 9.06 -5.09 -2.58
CA PHE A 238 9.08 -3.64 -2.73
C PHE A 238 8.62 -2.95 -1.46
N ILE A 239 9.27 -1.83 -1.12
CA ILE A 239 8.85 -0.87 -0.11
C ILE A 239 8.85 0.48 -0.81
N TYR A 240 7.71 1.10 -0.95
CA TYR A 240 7.55 2.28 -1.79
C TYR A 240 6.71 3.37 -1.14
N ASP A 241 6.94 4.59 -1.57
CA ASP A 241 6.18 5.76 -1.15
C ASP A 241 4.77 5.72 -1.77
N LYS A 242 3.73 5.95 -0.99
CA LYS A 242 2.32 5.93 -1.49
C LYS A 242 1.93 7.19 -2.26
N TYR A 243 2.85 8.08 -2.51
CA TYR A 243 2.62 9.36 -3.19
C TYR A 243 3.31 9.41 -4.53
N GLU A 244 2.60 9.94 -5.53
CA GLU A 244 3.15 10.17 -6.86
C GLU A 244 4.43 11.01 -6.79
N GLY A 245 5.50 10.54 -7.42
CA GLY A 245 6.81 11.17 -7.42
C GLY A 245 7.65 10.92 -6.17
N GLY A 246 7.15 10.17 -5.18
CA GLY A 246 7.85 9.86 -3.94
C GLY A 246 7.97 11.05 -2.96
N LEU A 247 8.31 10.74 -1.72
CA LEU A 247 8.59 11.71 -0.64
C LEU A 247 9.98 11.54 -0.03
N GLY A 248 10.79 10.64 -0.61
CA GLY A 248 12.14 10.33 -0.15
C GLY A 248 12.22 9.33 1.00
N TYR A 249 11.11 8.72 1.40
CA TYR A 249 11.13 7.66 2.42
C TYR A 249 11.82 6.41 1.89
N SER A 250 11.58 6.05 0.65
CA SER A 250 12.18 4.90 -0.01
C SER A 250 13.70 5.02 -0.11
N GLU A 251 14.23 6.22 -0.43
CA GLU A 251 15.68 6.47 -0.41
C GLU A 251 16.25 6.28 0.99
N LYS A 252 15.55 6.78 2.01
CA LYS A 252 15.97 6.64 3.40
C LYS A 252 15.93 5.20 3.87
N ILE A 253 14.93 4.42 3.46
CA ILE A 253 14.84 3.00 3.73
C ILE A 253 16.00 2.26 3.05
N TYR A 254 16.35 2.59 1.81
CA TYR A 254 17.52 2.02 1.13
C TYR A 254 18.79 2.23 1.93
N GLU A 255 19.03 3.45 2.43
CA GLU A 255 20.22 3.73 3.26
C GLU A 255 20.26 2.86 4.52
N LEU A 256 19.10 2.73 5.21
CA LEU A 256 18.95 2.09 6.51
C LEU A 256 18.45 0.64 6.46
N ILE A 257 18.50 0.00 5.29
CA ILE A 257 17.92 -1.35 5.13
C ILE A 257 18.47 -2.41 6.10
N PRO A 258 19.77 -2.43 6.49
CA PRO A 258 20.23 -3.36 7.51
C PRO A 258 19.54 -3.17 8.85
N GLU A 259 19.30 -1.92 9.25
CA GLU A 259 18.58 -1.58 10.49
C GLU A 259 17.11 -1.99 10.41
N VAL A 260 16.47 -1.79 9.26
CA VAL A 260 15.08 -2.22 9.01
C VAL A 260 14.95 -3.74 9.15
N ILE A 261 15.87 -4.49 8.53
CA ILE A 261 15.87 -5.96 8.61
C ILE A 261 16.09 -6.43 10.06
N ASP A 262 17.05 -5.85 10.76
CA ASP A 262 17.32 -6.20 12.17
C ASP A 262 16.10 -5.91 13.07
N HIS A 263 15.43 -4.78 12.89
CA HIS A 263 14.21 -4.46 13.64
C HIS A 263 13.08 -5.43 13.31
N ALA A 264 12.88 -5.78 12.04
CA ALA A 264 11.88 -6.78 11.65
C ALA A 264 12.13 -8.13 12.32
N ILE A 265 13.40 -8.61 12.31
CA ILE A 265 13.79 -9.86 12.96
C ILE A 265 13.55 -9.81 14.49
N GLN A 266 13.94 -8.71 15.15
CA GLN A 266 13.75 -8.55 16.59
C GLN A 266 12.27 -8.50 16.95
N MET A 267 11.46 -7.79 16.15
CA MET A 267 10.02 -7.66 16.35
C MET A 267 9.32 -9.03 16.24
N VAL A 268 9.64 -9.81 15.20
CA VAL A 268 9.06 -11.14 15.00
C VAL A 268 9.51 -12.10 16.11
N LYS A 269 10.80 -12.11 16.47
CA LYS A 269 11.35 -12.97 17.54
C LYS A 269 10.85 -12.60 18.93
N GLY A 270 10.58 -11.33 19.17
CA GLY A 270 10.12 -10.82 20.46
C GLY A 270 8.59 -10.89 20.64
N CYS A 271 7.86 -11.23 19.59
CA CYS A 271 6.40 -11.32 19.68
C CYS A 271 5.95 -12.60 20.37
N SER A 272 4.99 -12.48 21.29
CA SER A 272 4.42 -13.60 22.05
C SER A 272 3.14 -14.18 21.44
N CYS A 273 2.72 -13.69 20.26
CA CYS A 273 1.54 -14.23 19.57
C CYS A 273 1.82 -15.63 19.02
N GLU A 274 0.79 -16.50 18.98
CA GLU A 274 0.89 -17.86 18.44
C GLU A 274 0.65 -17.90 16.93
N ASP A 275 -0.34 -17.13 16.44
CA ASP A 275 -0.82 -17.18 15.05
C ASP A 275 -0.54 -15.91 14.24
N GLY A 276 0.37 -15.05 14.71
CA GLY A 276 0.63 -13.74 14.14
C GLY A 276 -0.21 -12.64 14.78
N CYS A 277 0.18 -11.38 14.57
CA CYS A 277 -0.58 -10.21 14.98
C CYS A 277 -0.19 -9.00 14.13
N PRO A 278 -1.00 -7.93 14.12
CA PRO A 278 -0.71 -6.74 13.30
C PRO A 278 0.65 -6.09 13.55
N ALA A 279 1.22 -6.29 14.76
CA ALA A 279 2.53 -5.73 15.12
C ALA A 279 3.72 -6.55 14.57
N CYS A 280 3.55 -7.81 14.20
CA CYS A 280 4.61 -8.65 13.65
C CYS A 280 4.33 -9.07 12.20
N VAL A 281 3.88 -10.29 11.98
CA VAL A 281 3.66 -10.84 10.62
C VAL A 281 2.25 -10.58 10.07
N GLY A 282 1.45 -9.79 10.74
CA GLY A 282 0.06 -9.57 10.37
C GLY A 282 -0.90 -10.50 11.07
N ASP A 283 -2.18 -10.23 10.89
CA ASP A 283 -3.28 -11.01 11.45
C ASP A 283 -3.70 -12.08 10.42
N TYR A 284 -4.18 -13.23 10.90
CA TYR A 284 -4.78 -14.30 10.10
C TYR A 284 -5.95 -13.83 9.20
N THR A 285 -6.47 -12.64 9.42
CA THR A 285 -7.50 -12.03 8.56
C THR A 285 -6.96 -11.50 7.24
N LEU A 286 -5.62 -11.47 7.08
CA LEU A 286 -4.97 -11.07 5.82
C LEU A 286 -4.91 -12.21 4.80
N SER A 287 -5.26 -13.44 5.20
CA SER A 287 -5.27 -14.62 4.34
C SER A 287 -6.64 -14.87 3.70
#